data_f4a5af17c681045969f0bdadb2e05d09
#
_entry.id   f4a5af17c681045969f0bdadb2e05d09
#
_cell.length_a   1.000
_cell.length_b   1.000
_cell.length_c   1.000
_cell.angle_alpha   90.00
_cell.angle_beta   90.00
_cell.angle_gamma   90.00
#
_symmetry.space_group_name_H-M   'P 1'
#
loop_
_entity.id
_entity.type
_entity.pdbx_description
1 polymer ?
#
loop_
_entity_poly.entity_id
_entity_poly.type
_entity_poly.pdbx_seq_one_letter_code
_entity_poly.pdbx_strand_id
1 'polypeptide(L)'
;LNLKVTLGIQMVLMPEFKDEIIPFAKLAVDLGVDYGVIKHCSDDEFGTLGVDYSKYEEMYDLLDEAEKLGNENTKIIVKWDKIQDKGKPSYKRFYGPQFLLQISGSGLVAPSGMFFNARYSKLHIGNFVDERFKDIFKSDAYWKIMNYLASPSFDAQTMMGTLPIQHYASTALDMHIKGTSRIQPAHDEPPLHVNFL
;
A
#
# COMPACT_ATOMS: atom_id res chain seq x y z
N LEU A 1 15.66 -25.17 -16.18
CA LEU A 1 16.17 -23.99 -15.49
C LEU A 1 15.75 -24.07 -14.03
N ASN A 2 16.72 -24.23 -13.13
CA ASN A 2 16.45 -24.24 -11.67
C ASN A 2 16.38 -22.78 -11.18
N LEU A 3 15.29 -22.10 -11.53
CA LEU A 3 15.09 -20.71 -11.12
C LEU A 3 14.45 -20.69 -9.72
N LYS A 4 15.07 -19.96 -8.79
CA LYS A 4 14.44 -19.62 -7.51
C LYS A 4 13.51 -18.44 -7.75
N VAL A 5 12.25 -18.72 -7.99
CA VAL A 5 11.18 -17.72 -8.15
C VAL A 5 10.22 -17.86 -6.98
N THR A 6 9.94 -16.76 -6.30
CA THR A 6 8.87 -16.70 -5.31
C THR A 6 7.58 -16.27 -6.01
N LEU A 7 6.54 -17.10 -5.95
CA LEU A 7 5.25 -16.86 -6.58
C LEU A 7 4.18 -16.59 -5.53
N GLY A 8 3.50 -15.47 -5.67
CA GLY A 8 2.36 -15.13 -4.81
C GLY A 8 1.13 -14.76 -5.61
N ILE A 9 -0.03 -14.96 -5.01
CA ILE A 9 -1.31 -14.45 -5.51
C ILE A 9 -1.90 -13.47 -4.51
N GLN A 10 -2.74 -12.55 -4.98
CA GLN A 10 -3.32 -11.52 -4.14
C GLN A 10 -4.81 -11.38 -4.36
N MET A 11 -5.55 -11.28 -3.25
CA MET A 11 -6.94 -10.87 -3.21
C MET A 11 -7.05 -9.42 -2.74
N VAL A 12 -7.74 -8.59 -3.52
CA VAL A 12 -8.20 -7.26 -3.07
C VAL A 12 -9.65 -7.43 -2.63
N LEU A 13 -9.82 -7.52 -1.32
CA LEU A 13 -11.11 -7.83 -0.70
C LEU A 13 -12.01 -6.60 -0.63
N MET A 14 -13.20 -6.71 -1.17
CA MET A 14 -14.32 -5.82 -0.88
C MET A 14 -15.30 -6.54 0.07
N PRO A 15 -16.01 -5.84 0.96
CA PRO A 15 -16.91 -6.48 1.93
C PRO A 15 -17.98 -7.39 1.31
N GLU A 16 -18.45 -7.06 0.12
CA GLU A 16 -19.46 -7.83 -0.62
C GLU A 16 -18.96 -9.23 -1.03
N PHE A 17 -17.63 -9.42 -1.09
CA PHE A 17 -17.00 -10.66 -1.52
C PHE A 17 -16.38 -11.44 -0.35
N LYS A 18 -16.91 -11.28 0.87
CA LYS A 18 -16.43 -11.99 2.05
C LYS A 18 -16.43 -13.51 1.89
N ASP A 19 -17.39 -14.05 1.15
CA ASP A 19 -17.52 -15.48 0.92
C ASP A 19 -16.39 -16.07 0.06
N GLU A 20 -15.60 -15.21 -0.62
CA GLU A 20 -14.43 -15.61 -1.42
C GLU A 20 -13.13 -15.72 -0.59
N ILE A 21 -13.14 -15.34 0.68
CA ILE A 21 -11.94 -15.36 1.55
C ILE A 21 -11.39 -16.79 1.68
N ILE A 22 -12.23 -17.74 2.08
CA ILE A 22 -11.84 -19.14 2.26
C ILE A 22 -11.55 -19.83 0.92
N PRO A 23 -12.36 -19.66 -0.15
CA PRO A 23 -12.01 -20.14 -1.49
C PRO A 23 -10.65 -19.65 -1.99
N PHE A 24 -10.32 -18.37 -1.78
CA PHE A 24 -9.02 -17.82 -2.16
C PHE A 24 -7.86 -18.51 -1.43
N ALA A 25 -7.98 -18.70 -0.12
CA ALA A 25 -6.95 -19.36 0.68
C ALA A 25 -6.72 -20.80 0.21
N LYS A 26 -7.80 -21.56 -0.04
CA LYS A 26 -7.73 -22.91 -0.61
C LYS A 26 -7.09 -22.92 -1.99
N LEU A 27 -7.48 -22.02 -2.86
CA LEU A 27 -6.89 -21.87 -4.20
C LEU A 27 -5.38 -21.65 -4.13
N ALA A 28 -4.90 -20.79 -3.22
CA ALA A 28 -3.47 -20.56 -3.04
C ALA A 28 -2.72 -21.84 -2.66
N VAL A 29 -3.29 -22.61 -1.74
CA VAL A 29 -2.74 -23.91 -1.30
C VAL A 29 -2.78 -24.94 -2.44
N ASP A 30 -3.89 -25.05 -3.16
CA ASP A 30 -4.07 -26.02 -4.26
C ASP A 30 -3.11 -25.72 -5.44
N LEU A 31 -2.85 -24.43 -5.70
CA LEU A 31 -1.87 -24.01 -6.72
C LEU A 31 -0.42 -24.21 -6.27
N GLY A 32 -0.17 -24.39 -4.98
CA GLY A 32 1.17 -24.53 -4.42
C GLY A 32 2.03 -23.28 -4.60
N VAL A 33 1.42 -22.08 -4.54
CA VAL A 33 2.17 -20.83 -4.55
C VAL A 33 2.84 -20.60 -3.21
N ASP A 34 3.92 -19.81 -3.17
CA ASP A 34 4.64 -19.54 -1.92
C ASP A 34 3.79 -18.76 -0.92
N TYR A 35 2.90 -17.87 -1.41
CA TYR A 35 1.96 -17.14 -0.55
C TYR A 35 0.72 -16.63 -1.26
N GLY A 36 -0.38 -16.50 -0.49
CA GLY A 36 -1.58 -15.75 -0.85
C GLY A 36 -1.75 -14.54 0.07
N VAL A 37 -1.91 -13.33 -0.48
CA VAL A 37 -2.12 -12.11 0.30
C VAL A 37 -3.56 -11.64 0.20
N ILE A 38 -4.18 -11.34 1.34
CA ILE A 38 -5.50 -10.71 1.42
C ILE A 38 -5.32 -9.29 1.96
N LYS A 39 -5.81 -8.29 1.23
CA LYS A 39 -5.82 -6.89 1.67
C LYS A 39 -7.15 -6.23 1.35
N HIS A 40 -7.50 -5.16 2.07
CA HIS A 40 -8.69 -4.40 1.76
C HIS A 40 -8.61 -3.74 0.37
N CYS A 41 -9.76 -3.49 -0.23
CA CYS A 41 -9.87 -2.61 -1.39
C CYS A 41 -9.59 -1.17 -0.97
N SER A 42 -8.79 -0.47 -1.77
CA SER A 42 -8.52 0.95 -1.60
C SER A 42 -9.51 1.77 -2.42
N ASP A 43 -10.17 2.74 -1.81
CA ASP A 43 -11.06 3.68 -2.50
C ASP A 43 -10.37 5.05 -2.66
N ASP A 44 -10.95 5.95 -3.42
CA ASP A 44 -10.49 7.33 -3.52
C ASP A 44 -11.13 8.22 -2.43
N GLU A 45 -10.71 9.48 -2.36
CA GLU A 45 -11.20 10.44 -1.36
C GLU A 45 -12.69 10.82 -1.53
N PHE A 46 -13.29 10.43 -2.65
CA PHE A 46 -14.72 10.64 -2.93
C PHE A 46 -15.57 9.39 -2.65
N GLY A 47 -14.94 8.27 -2.30
CA GLY A 47 -15.65 7.02 -2.10
C GLY A 47 -16.26 6.47 -3.39
N THR A 48 -15.56 6.61 -4.51
CA THR A 48 -16.07 6.24 -5.85
C THR A 48 -16.46 4.77 -5.96
N LEU A 49 -15.74 3.88 -5.25
CA LEU A 49 -16.04 2.45 -5.21
C LEU A 49 -17.07 2.10 -4.13
N GLY A 50 -17.38 3.02 -3.23
CA GLY A 50 -18.34 2.82 -2.16
C GLY A 50 -17.91 1.79 -1.11
N VAL A 51 -16.61 1.64 -0.86
CA VAL A 51 -16.08 0.66 0.10
C VAL A 51 -16.48 1.04 1.52
N ASP A 52 -17.29 0.21 2.16
CA ASP A 52 -17.65 0.36 3.57
C ASP A 52 -16.60 -0.31 4.47
N TYR A 53 -15.60 0.48 4.89
CA TYR A 53 -14.51 -0.02 5.72
C TYR A 53 -14.95 -0.53 7.11
N SER A 54 -16.15 -0.15 7.60
CA SER A 54 -16.65 -0.63 8.89
C SER A 54 -16.99 -2.12 8.88
N LYS A 55 -17.35 -2.65 7.71
CA LYS A 55 -17.73 -4.05 7.53
C LYS A 55 -16.58 -5.04 7.59
N TYR A 56 -15.33 -4.57 7.50
CA TYR A 56 -14.18 -5.48 7.61
C TYR A 56 -14.07 -6.13 9.00
N GLU A 57 -14.57 -5.50 10.06
CA GLU A 57 -14.58 -6.08 11.40
C GLU A 57 -15.41 -7.37 11.46
N GLU A 58 -16.50 -7.46 10.67
CA GLU A 58 -17.35 -8.65 10.60
C GLU A 58 -16.67 -9.87 9.96
N MET A 59 -15.50 -9.65 9.34
CA MET A 59 -14.76 -10.68 8.60
C MET A 59 -13.52 -11.17 9.34
N TYR A 60 -13.22 -10.65 10.53
CA TYR A 60 -11.98 -10.98 11.23
C TYR A 60 -11.85 -12.48 11.49
N ASP A 61 -12.92 -13.15 11.90
CA ASP A 61 -12.88 -14.59 12.14
C ASP A 61 -12.61 -15.38 10.85
N LEU A 62 -13.20 -14.97 9.70
CA LEU A 62 -12.96 -15.59 8.40
C LEU A 62 -11.53 -15.35 7.92
N LEU A 63 -10.98 -14.16 8.17
CA LEU A 63 -9.60 -13.83 7.81
C LEU A 63 -8.61 -14.64 8.66
N ASP A 64 -8.87 -14.78 9.94
CA ASP A 64 -8.12 -15.66 10.85
C ASP A 64 -8.18 -17.13 10.42
N GLU A 65 -9.36 -17.60 10.00
CA GLU A 65 -9.53 -18.94 9.47
C GLU A 65 -8.75 -19.13 8.17
N ALA A 66 -8.77 -18.15 7.28
CA ALA A 66 -8.01 -18.19 6.04
C ALA A 66 -6.50 -18.32 6.28
N GLU A 67 -5.93 -17.56 7.23
CA GLU A 67 -4.50 -17.67 7.57
C GLU A 67 -4.13 -19.09 8.07
N LYS A 68 -5.02 -19.74 8.82
CA LYS A 68 -4.83 -21.11 9.33
C LYS A 68 -4.87 -22.19 8.25
N LEU A 69 -5.42 -21.90 7.07
CA LEU A 69 -5.41 -22.82 5.92
C LEU A 69 -4.04 -22.91 5.25
N GLY A 70 -3.15 -21.93 5.50
CA GLY A 70 -1.77 -22.00 5.06
C GLY A 70 -1.05 -23.23 5.61
N ASN A 71 -0.01 -23.67 4.94
CA ASN A 71 0.81 -24.83 5.31
C ASN A 71 2.31 -24.50 5.23
N GLU A 72 3.17 -25.52 5.33
CA GLU A 72 4.62 -25.37 5.27
C GLU A 72 5.14 -24.79 3.94
N ASN A 73 4.41 -25.02 2.84
CA ASN A 73 4.79 -24.60 1.48
C ASN A 73 4.09 -23.30 1.05
N THR A 74 2.87 -23.05 1.51
CA THR A 74 2.05 -21.90 1.11
C THR A 74 1.58 -21.13 2.33
N LYS A 75 1.95 -19.85 2.42
CA LYS A 75 1.50 -18.97 3.50
C LYS A 75 0.30 -18.14 3.05
N ILE A 76 -0.73 -18.06 3.89
CA ILE A 76 -1.80 -17.09 3.71
C ILE A 76 -1.53 -15.90 4.65
N ILE A 77 -1.54 -14.71 4.11
CA ILE A 77 -1.11 -13.48 4.79
C ILE A 77 -2.20 -12.44 4.68
N VAL A 78 -2.79 -12.07 5.80
CA VAL A 78 -3.74 -10.97 5.88
C VAL A 78 -2.99 -9.68 6.21
N LYS A 79 -3.25 -8.61 5.46
CA LYS A 79 -2.70 -7.27 5.75
C LYS A 79 -3.50 -6.59 6.85
N TRP A 80 -3.39 -7.16 8.08
CA TRP A 80 -4.19 -6.76 9.24
C TRP A 80 -4.15 -5.26 9.53
N ASP A 81 -2.98 -4.64 9.51
CA ASP A 81 -2.86 -3.21 9.79
C ASP A 81 -3.72 -2.38 8.84
N LYS A 82 -3.71 -2.72 7.53
CA LYS A 82 -4.54 -2.03 6.54
C LYS A 82 -6.03 -2.25 6.76
N ILE A 83 -6.43 -3.46 7.13
CA ILE A 83 -7.82 -3.81 7.41
C ILE A 83 -8.30 -3.09 8.67
N GLN A 84 -7.51 -3.08 9.72
CA GLN A 84 -7.84 -2.48 11.01
C GLN A 84 -7.84 -0.93 10.99
N ASP A 85 -7.02 -0.31 10.14
CA ASP A 85 -6.96 1.15 9.99
C ASP A 85 -8.20 1.75 9.29
N LYS A 86 -9.16 0.92 8.88
CA LYS A 86 -10.45 1.33 8.29
C LYS A 86 -10.28 2.29 7.11
N GLY A 87 -9.24 2.11 6.33
CA GLY A 87 -8.97 2.89 5.12
C GLY A 87 -8.52 4.34 5.37
N LYS A 88 -8.22 4.74 6.61
CA LYS A 88 -7.81 6.13 6.91
C LYS A 88 -6.37 6.17 7.44
N PRO A 89 -5.53 7.09 6.94
CA PRO A 89 -4.19 7.28 7.49
C PRO A 89 -4.25 7.86 8.90
N SER A 90 -3.39 7.35 9.79
CA SER A 90 -3.22 7.87 11.15
C SER A 90 -2.39 9.17 11.20
N TYR A 91 -1.69 9.49 10.12
CA TYR A 91 -0.82 10.66 9.97
C TYR A 91 -1.50 11.77 9.12
N LYS A 92 -1.04 13.01 9.31
CA LYS A 92 -1.47 14.16 8.50
C LYS A 92 -0.46 14.53 7.41
N ARG A 93 0.84 14.30 7.63
CA ARG A 93 1.90 14.63 6.69
C ARG A 93 2.31 13.38 5.92
N PHE A 94 2.50 13.52 4.62
CA PHE A 94 2.78 12.39 3.76
C PHE A 94 4.27 12.31 3.42
N TYR A 95 5.06 11.73 4.31
CA TYR A 95 6.51 11.63 4.20
C TYR A 95 6.99 10.46 3.32
N GLY A 96 6.21 9.40 3.21
CA GLY A 96 6.59 8.17 2.51
C GLY A 96 7.03 8.34 1.06
N PRO A 97 6.48 9.29 0.27
CA PRO A 97 6.92 9.52 -1.11
C PRO A 97 8.38 9.91 -1.28
N GLN A 98 9.04 10.41 -0.24
CA GLN A 98 10.49 10.69 -0.30
C GLN A 98 11.33 9.41 -0.46
N PHE A 99 10.77 8.25 -0.13
CA PHE A 99 11.42 6.95 -0.20
C PHE A 99 10.85 6.05 -1.30
N LEU A 100 9.61 6.28 -1.69
CA LEU A 100 8.89 5.44 -2.64
C LEU A 100 7.97 6.28 -3.50
N LEU A 101 8.38 6.56 -4.74
CA LEU A 101 7.55 7.17 -5.78
C LEU A 101 6.82 6.08 -6.57
N GLN A 102 5.73 6.46 -7.20
CA GLN A 102 5.02 5.58 -8.13
C GLN A 102 5.10 6.10 -9.56
N ILE A 103 5.15 5.15 -10.50
CA ILE A 103 5.23 5.43 -11.93
C ILE A 103 4.04 4.74 -12.59
N SER A 104 3.26 5.49 -13.37
CA SER A 104 2.14 4.94 -14.13
C SER A 104 2.61 4.18 -15.37
N GLY A 105 1.72 3.44 -16.00
CA GLY A 105 2.00 2.77 -17.28
C GLY A 105 2.34 3.72 -18.43
N SER A 106 2.00 5.02 -18.32
CA SER A 106 2.39 6.06 -19.28
C SER A 106 3.71 6.77 -18.93
N GLY A 107 4.42 6.32 -17.91
CA GLY A 107 5.67 6.93 -17.46
C GLY A 107 5.51 8.13 -16.52
N LEU A 108 4.29 8.56 -16.22
CA LEU A 108 4.04 9.66 -15.29
C LEU A 108 4.52 9.31 -13.90
N VAL A 109 5.29 10.20 -13.28
CA VAL A 109 5.82 10.07 -11.92
C VAL A 109 5.00 10.91 -10.96
N ALA A 110 4.48 10.29 -9.91
CA ALA A 110 3.73 10.97 -8.86
C ALA A 110 4.08 10.42 -7.46
N PRO A 111 3.76 11.17 -6.39
CA PRO A 111 3.99 10.73 -5.00
C PRO A 111 3.26 9.42 -4.66
N SER A 112 2.09 9.19 -5.24
CA SER A 112 1.28 8.00 -5.06
C SER A 112 0.45 7.73 -6.29
N GLY A 113 0.06 6.47 -6.53
CA GLY A 113 -0.85 6.06 -7.60
C GLY A 113 -2.20 6.75 -7.53
N MET A 114 -2.64 7.15 -6.35
CA MET A 114 -3.85 7.93 -6.13
C MET A 114 -3.82 9.29 -6.85
N PHE A 115 -2.63 9.83 -7.12
CA PHE A 115 -2.44 11.14 -7.74
C PHE A 115 -2.16 11.10 -9.24
N PHE A 116 -2.32 9.95 -9.92
CA PHE A 116 -2.15 9.89 -11.39
C PHE A 116 -3.27 10.57 -12.16
N ASN A 117 -4.43 10.80 -11.55
CA ASN A 117 -5.52 11.50 -12.20
C ASN A 117 -5.15 12.95 -12.54
N ALA A 118 -5.62 13.47 -13.68
CA ALA A 118 -5.34 14.83 -14.16
C ALA A 118 -5.74 15.94 -13.16
N ARG A 119 -6.73 15.70 -12.32
CA ARG A 119 -7.12 16.63 -11.24
C ARG A 119 -5.98 16.92 -10.24
N TYR A 120 -5.03 15.99 -10.14
CA TYR A 120 -3.82 16.11 -9.29
C TYR A 120 -2.57 16.54 -10.06
N SER A 121 -2.72 17.15 -11.24
CA SER A 121 -1.58 17.55 -12.08
C SER A 121 -0.53 18.39 -11.35
N LYS A 122 -0.93 19.15 -10.32
CA LYS A 122 -0.01 19.92 -9.47
C LYS A 122 0.92 19.03 -8.62
N LEU A 123 0.61 17.73 -8.47
CA LEU A 123 1.41 16.74 -7.79
C LEU A 123 2.16 15.81 -8.75
N HIS A 124 2.06 16.05 -10.06
CA HIS A 124 2.84 15.32 -11.04
C HIS A 124 4.28 15.86 -11.06
N ILE A 125 5.24 14.96 -10.88
CA ILE A 125 6.66 15.33 -10.72
C ILE A 125 7.37 15.43 -12.07
N GLY A 126 7.04 14.54 -13.00
CA GLY A 126 7.63 14.46 -14.33
C GLY A 126 7.17 13.20 -15.07
N ASN A 127 7.76 12.92 -16.21
CA ASN A 127 7.49 11.72 -16.98
C ASN A 127 8.82 11.10 -17.44
N PHE A 128 9.11 9.87 -17.01
CA PHE A 128 10.40 9.24 -17.30
C PHE A 128 10.50 8.65 -18.72
N VAL A 129 9.43 8.72 -19.53
CA VAL A 129 9.52 8.50 -20.97
C VAL A 129 10.21 9.69 -21.65
N ASP A 130 9.96 10.90 -21.15
CA ASP A 130 10.50 12.15 -21.71
C ASP A 130 11.81 12.57 -21.04
N GLU A 131 12.01 12.19 -19.76
CA GLU A 131 13.13 12.60 -18.92
C GLU A 131 13.78 11.40 -18.24
N ARG A 132 15.09 11.47 -17.97
CA ARG A 132 15.74 10.43 -17.17
C ARG A 132 15.30 10.53 -15.71
N PHE A 133 14.98 9.42 -15.08
CA PHE A 133 14.53 9.36 -13.68
C PHE A 133 15.45 10.12 -12.72
N LYS A 134 16.79 10.02 -12.91
CA LYS A 134 17.76 10.74 -12.09
C LYS A 134 17.66 12.27 -12.18
N ASP A 135 17.17 12.79 -13.30
CA ASP A 135 17.02 14.23 -13.52
C ASP A 135 15.70 14.71 -12.92
N ILE A 136 14.62 13.91 -13.05
CA ILE A 136 13.34 14.12 -12.34
C ILE A 136 13.58 14.22 -10.83
N PHE A 137 14.35 13.29 -10.25
CA PHE A 137 14.62 13.24 -8.82
C PHE A 137 15.42 14.44 -8.29
N LYS A 138 16.14 15.14 -9.17
CA LYS A 138 16.91 16.36 -8.84
C LYS A 138 16.13 17.64 -9.16
N SER A 139 14.96 17.54 -9.77
CA SER A 139 14.21 18.69 -10.23
C SER A 139 13.63 19.52 -9.08
N ASP A 140 13.43 20.81 -9.34
CA ASP A 140 12.72 21.69 -8.41
C ASP A 140 11.27 21.25 -8.20
N ALA A 141 10.65 20.64 -9.21
CA ALA A 141 9.29 20.09 -9.13
C ALA A 141 9.22 19.00 -8.07
N TYR A 142 10.18 18.07 -8.05
CA TYR A 142 10.26 17.02 -7.03
C TYR A 142 10.32 17.61 -5.62
N TRP A 143 11.26 18.50 -5.35
CA TRP A 143 11.45 19.07 -4.02
C TRP A 143 10.28 19.96 -3.58
N LYS A 144 9.70 20.72 -4.51
CA LYS A 144 8.50 21.52 -4.23
C LYS A 144 7.33 20.66 -3.78
N ILE A 145 7.12 19.52 -4.46
CA ILE A 145 6.03 18.58 -4.11
C ILE A 145 6.34 17.88 -2.79
N MET A 146 7.56 17.36 -2.58
CA MET A 146 7.92 16.71 -1.32
C MET A 146 7.78 17.64 -0.13
N ASN A 147 8.22 18.89 -0.25
CA ASN A 147 8.05 19.91 0.78
C ASN A 147 6.58 20.24 1.04
N TYR A 148 5.75 20.29 0.01
CA TYR A 148 4.31 20.50 0.16
C TYR A 148 3.66 19.36 0.93
N LEU A 149 3.95 18.09 0.59
CA LEU A 149 3.40 16.90 1.26
C LEU A 149 3.82 16.82 2.74
N ALA A 150 5.01 17.33 3.08
CA ALA A 150 5.52 17.40 4.44
C ALA A 150 5.03 18.65 5.21
N SER A 151 4.39 19.62 4.55
CA SER A 151 3.99 20.88 5.13
C SER A 151 2.64 20.85 5.86
N PRO A 152 2.32 21.83 6.71
CA PRO A 152 0.99 22.00 7.29
C PRO A 152 -0.16 22.22 6.28
N SER A 153 0.17 22.58 5.03
CA SER A 153 -0.81 22.80 3.98
C SER A 153 -1.35 21.51 3.34
N PHE A 154 -0.72 20.35 3.64
CA PHE A 154 -1.20 19.05 3.22
C PHE A 154 -1.79 18.29 4.41
N ASP A 155 -2.96 17.69 4.22
CA ASP A 155 -3.58 16.80 5.21
C ASP A 155 -3.98 15.49 4.56
N ALA A 156 -3.20 14.42 4.82
CA ALA A 156 -3.44 13.10 4.28
C ALA A 156 -4.82 12.53 4.68
N GLN A 157 -5.34 12.89 5.84
CA GLN A 157 -6.62 12.37 6.33
C GLN A 157 -7.82 12.88 5.54
N THR A 158 -7.67 14.05 4.90
CA THR A 158 -8.74 14.69 4.11
C THR A 158 -8.49 14.64 2.60
N MET A 159 -7.21 14.57 2.18
CA MET A 159 -6.81 14.64 0.78
C MET A 159 -6.51 13.27 0.16
N MET A 160 -6.51 12.21 0.97
CA MET A 160 -6.28 10.85 0.52
C MET A 160 -7.46 9.98 0.91
N GLY A 161 -8.02 9.25 -0.04
CA GLY A 161 -9.22 8.44 0.19
C GLY A 161 -8.97 7.16 0.96
N THR A 162 -7.73 6.67 0.92
CA THR A 162 -7.36 5.40 1.52
C THR A 162 -5.87 5.33 1.84
N LEU A 163 -5.44 4.15 2.29
CA LEU A 163 -4.05 3.90 2.66
C LEU A 163 -3.18 3.68 1.41
N PRO A 164 -2.24 4.58 1.11
CA PRO A 164 -1.32 4.41 -0.01
C PRO A 164 -0.30 3.29 0.27
N ILE A 165 0.42 2.88 -0.76
CA ILE A 165 1.54 1.94 -0.64
C ILE A 165 2.60 2.42 0.37
N GLN A 166 2.76 3.73 0.51
CA GLN A 166 3.71 4.37 1.43
C GLN A 166 3.18 4.52 2.87
N HIS A 167 2.03 3.91 3.19
CA HIS A 167 1.38 4.07 4.50
C HIS A 167 2.32 3.80 5.67
N TYR A 168 2.97 2.63 5.67
CA TYR A 168 3.87 2.23 6.76
C TYR A 168 5.07 3.17 6.92
N ALA A 169 5.70 3.57 5.82
CA ALA A 169 6.80 4.52 5.86
C ALA A 169 6.35 5.87 6.41
N SER A 170 5.17 6.35 6.00
CA SER A 170 4.61 7.61 6.49
C SER A 170 4.26 7.54 7.97
N THR A 171 3.65 6.44 8.44
CA THR A 171 3.34 6.22 9.85
C THR A 171 4.61 6.20 10.70
N ALA A 172 5.61 5.40 10.29
CA ALA A 172 6.87 5.29 11.03
C ALA A 172 7.61 6.65 11.14
N LEU A 173 7.65 7.41 10.04
CA LEU A 173 8.27 8.73 10.01
C LEU A 173 7.49 9.75 10.86
N ASP A 174 6.17 9.75 10.80
CA ASP A 174 5.33 10.62 11.62
C ASP A 174 5.54 10.36 13.11
N MET A 175 5.59 9.09 13.52
CA MET A 175 5.88 8.68 14.91
C MET A 175 7.29 9.09 15.33
N HIS A 176 8.28 8.93 14.45
CA HIS A 176 9.66 9.32 14.72
C HIS A 176 9.79 10.83 14.92
N ILE A 177 9.19 11.63 14.03
CA ILE A 177 9.19 13.10 14.11
C ILE A 177 8.50 13.59 15.38
N LYS A 178 7.41 12.94 15.79
CA LYS A 178 6.71 13.23 17.04
C LYS A 178 7.43 12.75 18.30
N GLY A 179 8.51 12.00 18.16
CA GLY A 179 9.27 11.43 19.27
C GLY A 179 8.56 10.27 19.99
N THR A 180 7.52 9.71 19.41
CA THR A 180 6.74 8.60 20.01
C THR A 180 7.31 7.22 19.65
N SER A 181 8.14 7.12 18.62
CA SER A 181 8.86 5.90 18.26
C SER A 181 10.20 6.26 17.63
N ARG A 182 11.14 5.30 17.65
CA ARG A 182 12.42 5.41 16.95
C ARG A 182 12.43 4.44 15.76
N ILE A 183 12.83 4.93 14.59
CA ILE A 183 13.12 4.08 13.45
C ILE A 183 14.41 3.31 13.77
N GLN A 184 14.33 1.99 13.72
CA GLN A 184 15.48 1.10 13.92
C GLN A 184 15.75 0.34 12.61
N PRO A 185 17.01 -0.01 12.34
CA PRO A 185 17.32 -0.93 11.24
C PRO A 185 16.57 -2.25 11.43
N ALA A 186 16.04 -2.81 10.34
CA ALA A 186 15.51 -4.16 10.36
C ALA A 186 16.68 -5.15 10.57
N HIS A 187 16.55 -6.03 11.55
CA HIS A 187 17.53 -7.08 11.84
C HIS A 187 17.07 -8.44 11.35
N ASP A 188 15.81 -8.56 10.97
CA ASP A 188 15.20 -9.80 10.51
C ASP A 188 15.30 -9.96 9.00
N GLU A 189 15.24 -11.20 8.53
CA GLU A 189 15.10 -11.46 7.11
C GLU A 189 13.81 -10.81 6.57
N PRO A 190 13.85 -10.25 5.36
CA PRO A 190 12.67 -9.66 4.77
C PRO A 190 11.56 -10.71 4.63
N PRO A 191 10.30 -10.36 4.88
CA PRO A 191 9.20 -11.30 4.76
C PRO A 191 9.07 -11.82 3.32
N LEU A 192 8.56 -13.04 3.16
CA LEU A 192 8.40 -13.71 1.86
C LEU A 192 7.66 -12.83 0.83
N HIS A 193 6.71 -12.05 1.31
CA HIS A 193 5.88 -11.14 0.50
C HIS A 193 6.43 -9.69 0.43
N VAL A 194 7.74 -9.50 0.65
CA VAL A 194 8.36 -8.14 0.69
C VAL A 194 8.08 -7.30 -0.57
N ASN A 195 7.91 -7.93 -1.72
CA ASN A 195 7.62 -7.25 -2.98
C ASN A 195 6.11 -6.98 -3.20
N PHE A 196 5.24 -7.43 -2.28
CA PHE A 196 3.80 -7.19 -2.29
C PHE A 196 3.45 -6.16 -1.20
N LEU A 197 3.45 -4.91 -1.59
CA LEU A 197 3.16 -3.78 -0.71
C LEU A 197 1.67 -3.49 -0.60
#